data_64cab752f97c65c5823212c891b4a15e
#
_entry.id   64cab752f97c65c5823212c891b4a15e
#
_cell.length_a   1.000
_cell.length_b   1.000
_cell.length_c   1.000
_cell.angle_alpha   90.00
_cell.angle_beta   90.00
_cell.angle_gamma   90.00
#
_symmetry.space_group_name_H-M   'P 1'
#
loop_
_entity.id
_entity.type
_entity.pdbx_description
1 polymer ?
#
loop_
_entity_poly.entity_id
_entity_poly.type
_entity_poly.pdbx_seq_one_letter_code
_entity_poly.pdbx_strand_id
1 'polypeptide(L)'
;KGWKVICAGNRATDRAGSNKLPSHVVGRCTMINFEHDTNDWLAWATKNDVHPDVLGYISFQPEYLNVFDSKVTSPQPSPRAWTRLSDTLKTNPPEEIIQLICEGDIGETPAIEFMSFLSLKNDVPDLEDIVEGKDVEVPDSGGLMYATVCALVTVLKEASDSDITDWFENSVAYIKKF
;
A
#
# COMPACT_ATOMS: atom_id res chain seq x y z
N LYS A 1 25.71 15.46 -31.94
CA LYS A 1 24.67 14.46 -32.20
C LYS A 1 24.74 13.40 -31.09
N GLY A 2 23.67 13.25 -30.24
CA GLY A 2 23.70 12.23 -29.18
C GLY A 2 22.73 12.50 -28.02
N TRP A 3 22.13 13.68 -27.92
CA TRP A 3 21.18 14.00 -26.86
C TRP A 3 19.77 13.57 -27.24
N LYS A 4 19.08 12.92 -26.29
CA LYS A 4 17.64 12.66 -26.33
C LYS A 4 17.00 13.43 -25.21
N VAL A 5 15.90 14.11 -25.48
CA VAL A 5 15.12 14.85 -24.49
C VAL A 5 13.89 14.00 -24.14
N ILE A 6 13.73 13.71 -22.87
CA ILE A 6 12.56 13.05 -22.31
C ILE A 6 11.90 14.04 -21.35
N CYS A 7 10.61 14.29 -21.54
CA CYS A 7 9.82 15.17 -20.68
C CYS A 7 8.68 14.38 -20.07
N ALA A 8 8.35 14.67 -18.82
CA ALA A 8 7.17 14.18 -18.14
C ALA A 8 6.33 15.36 -17.67
N GLY A 9 5.03 15.21 -17.67
CA GLY A 9 4.11 16.26 -17.23
C GLY A 9 2.71 15.69 -17.00
N ASN A 10 1.88 16.47 -16.30
CA ASN A 10 0.49 16.10 -16.07
C ASN A 10 -0.35 16.31 -17.32
N ARG A 11 -1.40 15.50 -17.49
CA ARG A 11 -2.34 15.67 -18.60
C ARG A 11 -3.16 16.95 -18.41
N ALA A 12 -3.56 17.59 -19.48
CA ALA A 12 -4.41 18.77 -19.42
C ALA A 12 -5.77 18.53 -18.73
N THR A 13 -6.23 17.26 -18.73
CA THR A 13 -7.43 16.78 -18.04
C THR A 13 -7.29 16.75 -16.53
N ASP A 14 -6.06 16.64 -16.01
CA ASP A 14 -5.79 16.44 -14.58
C ASP A 14 -5.88 17.76 -13.79
N ARG A 15 -6.15 18.88 -14.47
CA ARG A 15 -6.27 20.25 -13.87
C ARG A 15 -5.11 20.63 -12.93
N ALA A 16 -3.96 20.00 -13.08
CA ALA A 16 -2.78 20.19 -12.23
C ALA A 16 -1.93 21.41 -12.67
N GLY A 17 -2.57 22.47 -13.14
CA GLY A 17 -1.87 23.67 -13.62
C GLY A 17 -1.10 23.47 -14.93
N SER A 18 -1.29 22.34 -15.62
CA SER A 18 -0.63 22.07 -16.89
C SER A 18 -1.31 22.79 -18.05
N ASN A 19 -0.51 23.51 -18.84
CA ASN A 19 -0.99 24.09 -20.10
C ASN A 19 -0.96 23.03 -21.21
N LYS A 20 -1.89 23.12 -22.15
CA LYS A 20 -1.85 22.28 -23.36
C LYS A 20 -0.55 22.55 -24.12
N LEU A 21 0.13 21.49 -24.49
CA LEU A 21 1.30 21.59 -25.35
C LEU A 21 0.89 22.18 -26.72
N PRO A 22 1.65 23.13 -27.27
CA PRO A 22 1.40 23.65 -28.61
C PRO A 22 1.47 22.54 -29.65
N SER A 23 0.63 22.62 -30.68
CA SER A 23 0.52 21.58 -31.72
C SER A 23 1.84 21.29 -32.44
N HIS A 24 2.67 22.32 -32.63
CA HIS A 24 3.98 22.17 -33.27
C HIS A 24 4.99 21.39 -32.39
N VAL A 25 4.81 21.34 -31.07
CA VAL A 25 5.60 20.51 -30.15
C VAL A 25 5.09 19.09 -30.18
N VAL A 26 3.76 18.90 -30.06
CA VAL A 26 3.12 17.58 -30.08
C VAL A 26 3.47 16.81 -31.36
N GLY A 27 3.45 17.50 -32.52
CA GLY A 27 3.78 16.90 -33.82
C GLY A 27 5.26 16.47 -33.98
N ARG A 28 6.12 16.82 -33.04
CA ARG A 28 7.57 16.45 -33.07
C ARG A 28 7.98 15.52 -31.94
N CYS A 29 7.06 15.09 -31.10
CA CYS A 29 7.29 14.24 -29.95
C CYS A 29 6.52 12.92 -30.07
N THR A 30 7.09 11.86 -29.55
CA THR A 30 6.33 10.64 -29.27
C THR A 30 5.65 10.84 -27.92
N MET A 31 4.31 10.86 -27.92
CA MET A 31 3.50 10.99 -26.70
C MET A 31 3.17 9.60 -26.18
N ILE A 32 3.49 9.36 -24.92
CA ILE A 32 3.19 8.11 -24.22
C ILE A 32 2.31 8.47 -23.02
N ASN A 33 1.11 7.92 -22.97
CA ASN A 33 0.28 7.98 -21.77
C ASN A 33 0.76 6.91 -20.79
N PHE A 34 1.13 7.35 -19.60
CA PHE A 34 1.52 6.46 -18.53
C PHE A 34 0.33 6.32 -17.58
N GLU A 35 -0.12 5.09 -17.39
CA GLU A 35 -1.17 4.75 -16.44
C GLU A 35 -0.54 3.93 -15.30
N HIS A 36 -1.10 4.09 -14.09
CA HIS A 36 -0.66 3.27 -12.96
C HIS A 36 -1.26 1.87 -13.07
N ASP A 37 -0.51 0.87 -12.63
CA ASP A 37 -0.97 -0.49 -12.40
C ASP A 37 -0.74 -0.83 -10.93
N THR A 38 -1.78 -1.34 -10.25
CA THR A 38 -1.71 -1.66 -8.83
C THR A 38 -0.76 -2.82 -8.55
N ASN A 39 -0.73 -3.83 -9.43
CA ASN A 39 0.17 -4.98 -9.24
C ASN A 39 1.64 -4.58 -9.42
N ASP A 40 1.93 -3.71 -10.38
CA ASP A 40 3.27 -3.16 -10.57
C ASP A 40 3.71 -2.34 -9.35
N TRP A 41 2.78 -1.54 -8.78
CA TRP A 41 3.07 -0.80 -7.55
C TRP A 41 3.30 -1.73 -6.36
N LEU A 42 2.46 -2.76 -6.16
CA LEU A 42 2.62 -3.73 -5.08
C LEU A 42 3.96 -4.49 -5.20
N ALA A 43 4.34 -4.90 -6.41
CA ALA A 43 5.62 -5.55 -6.66
C ALA A 43 6.82 -4.63 -6.37
N TRP A 44 6.71 -3.34 -6.69
CA TRP A 44 7.70 -2.32 -6.34
C TRP A 44 7.72 -2.07 -4.83
N ALA A 45 6.57 -1.90 -4.22
CA ALA A 45 6.39 -1.58 -2.80
C ALA A 45 6.97 -2.67 -1.88
N THR A 46 6.76 -3.94 -2.24
CA THR A 46 7.36 -5.09 -1.54
C THR A 46 8.89 -5.04 -1.57
N LYS A 47 9.49 -4.69 -2.73
CA LYS A 47 10.95 -4.58 -2.88
C LYS A 47 11.55 -3.35 -2.19
N ASN A 48 10.74 -2.34 -1.93
CA ASN A 48 11.17 -1.07 -1.32
C ASN A 48 10.70 -0.93 0.13
N ASP A 49 10.42 -2.05 0.78
CA ASP A 49 10.10 -2.12 2.19
C ASP A 49 8.95 -1.18 2.61
N VAL A 50 7.89 -1.09 1.80
CA VAL A 50 6.67 -0.39 2.20
C VAL A 50 6.06 -1.12 3.39
N HIS A 51 5.49 -0.36 4.34
CA HIS A 51 4.94 -0.89 5.58
C HIS A 51 3.92 -2.01 5.30
N PRO A 52 3.97 -3.15 6.03
CA PRO A 52 3.09 -4.30 5.79
C PRO A 52 1.61 -3.95 5.80
N ASP A 53 1.17 -3.05 6.67
CA ASP A 53 -0.23 -2.62 6.76
C ASP A 53 -0.70 -1.90 5.51
N VAL A 54 0.15 -1.06 4.92
CA VAL A 54 -0.14 -0.36 3.66
C VAL A 54 -0.21 -1.37 2.52
N LEU A 55 0.74 -2.31 2.47
CA LEU A 55 0.72 -3.40 1.47
C LEU A 55 -0.55 -4.25 1.59
N GLY A 56 -0.88 -4.67 2.81
CA GLY A 56 -2.07 -5.48 3.07
C GLY A 56 -3.36 -4.76 2.71
N TYR A 57 -3.50 -3.50 3.12
CA TYR A 57 -4.67 -2.71 2.79
C TYR A 57 -4.85 -2.51 1.28
N ILE A 58 -3.80 -2.12 0.56
CA ILE A 58 -3.88 -1.92 -0.89
C ILE A 58 -4.07 -3.25 -1.64
N SER A 59 -3.58 -4.37 -1.10
CA SER A 59 -3.87 -5.70 -1.66
C SER A 59 -5.33 -6.09 -1.46
N PHE A 60 -5.93 -5.71 -0.33
CA PHE A 60 -7.34 -5.95 -0.01
C PHE A 60 -8.27 -5.00 -0.75
N GLN A 61 -7.89 -3.71 -0.87
CA GLN A 61 -8.69 -2.64 -1.47
C GLN A 61 -7.87 -1.90 -2.55
N PRO A 62 -7.60 -2.53 -3.71
CA PRO A 62 -6.70 -2.00 -4.73
C PRO A 62 -7.18 -0.68 -5.36
N GLU A 63 -8.47 -0.38 -5.32
CA GLU A 63 -9.07 0.85 -5.80
C GLU A 63 -8.61 2.08 -5.02
N TYR A 64 -8.21 1.92 -3.75
CA TYR A 64 -7.70 3.03 -2.93
C TYR A 64 -6.25 3.38 -3.21
N LEU A 65 -5.52 2.66 -4.07
CA LEU A 65 -4.16 3.04 -4.42
C LEU A 65 -4.11 4.44 -5.05
N ASN A 66 -5.04 4.73 -5.93
CA ASN A 66 -5.06 6.00 -6.65
C ASN A 66 -6.49 6.45 -6.93
N VAL A 67 -7.00 7.31 -6.08
CA VAL A 67 -8.29 7.96 -6.24
C VAL A 67 -8.05 9.44 -6.52
N PHE A 68 -8.41 9.89 -7.72
CA PHE A 68 -8.21 11.28 -8.12
C PHE A 68 -9.50 11.94 -8.62
N ASP A 69 -9.94 12.98 -7.93
CA ASP A 69 -10.96 13.90 -8.38
C ASP A 69 -10.38 15.32 -8.46
N SER A 70 -10.32 15.87 -9.66
CA SER A 70 -9.81 17.22 -9.94
C SER A 70 -10.61 18.37 -9.30
N LYS A 71 -11.79 18.07 -8.75
CA LYS A 71 -12.66 19.05 -8.05
C LYS A 71 -12.36 19.10 -6.56
N VAL A 72 -11.74 18.06 -6.01
CA VAL A 72 -11.38 17.94 -4.60
C VAL A 72 -10.04 18.63 -4.36
N THR A 73 -9.98 19.49 -3.35
CA THR A 73 -8.77 20.23 -2.95
C THR A 73 -8.09 19.67 -1.71
N SER A 74 -8.75 18.72 -1.02
CA SER A 74 -8.16 17.98 0.12
C SER A 74 -7.21 16.90 -0.38
N PRO A 75 -6.36 16.34 0.52
CA PRO A 75 -5.51 15.20 0.21
C PRO A 75 -6.31 14.04 -0.40
N GLN A 76 -5.71 13.34 -1.34
CA GLN A 76 -6.31 12.20 -2.02
C GLN A 76 -5.31 11.05 -2.12
N PRO A 77 -5.79 9.78 -2.09
CA PRO A 77 -4.94 8.63 -2.22
C PRO A 77 -4.16 8.65 -3.53
N SER A 78 -2.88 8.34 -3.43
CA SER A 78 -2.00 8.14 -4.59
C SER A 78 -0.83 7.23 -4.18
N PRO A 79 -0.15 6.57 -5.12
CA PRO A 79 1.04 5.79 -4.82
C PRO A 79 2.06 6.54 -3.97
N ARG A 80 2.24 7.85 -4.23
CA ARG A 80 3.15 8.71 -3.46
C ARG A 80 2.63 8.97 -2.04
N ALA A 81 1.34 9.22 -1.88
CA ALA A 81 0.72 9.45 -0.57
C ALA A 81 0.86 8.20 0.32
N TRP A 82 0.56 7.03 -0.22
CA TRP A 82 0.72 5.75 0.48
C TRP A 82 2.18 5.45 0.86
N THR A 83 3.14 5.77 -0.02
CA THR A 83 4.57 5.61 0.31
C THR A 83 4.98 6.53 1.45
N ARG A 84 4.56 7.79 1.43
CA ARG A 84 4.83 8.75 2.51
C ARG A 84 4.20 8.30 3.83
N LEU A 85 2.93 7.86 3.81
CA LEU A 85 2.27 7.31 4.99
C LEU A 85 3.02 6.08 5.53
N SER A 86 3.45 5.17 4.66
CA SER A 86 4.29 4.02 5.03
C SER A 86 5.55 4.45 5.78
N ASP A 87 6.27 5.44 5.25
CA ASP A 87 7.51 5.92 5.89
C ASP A 87 7.23 6.54 7.27
N THR A 88 6.10 7.19 7.43
CA THR A 88 5.68 7.72 8.73
C THR A 88 5.29 6.59 9.70
N LEU A 89 4.54 5.57 9.25
CA LEU A 89 4.15 4.44 10.10
C LEU A 89 5.37 3.65 10.61
N LYS A 90 6.44 3.54 9.83
CA LYS A 90 7.70 2.91 10.26
C LYS A 90 8.36 3.61 11.46
N THR A 91 8.02 4.85 11.73
CA THR A 91 8.53 5.56 12.91
C THR A 91 7.80 5.21 14.20
N ASN A 92 6.80 4.31 14.13
CA ASN A 92 5.93 3.93 15.25
C ASN A 92 5.31 5.15 15.96
N PRO A 93 4.56 5.99 15.24
CA PRO A 93 3.94 7.17 15.83
C PRO A 93 2.93 6.75 16.91
N PRO A 94 2.67 7.60 17.93
CA PRO A 94 1.61 7.36 18.91
C PRO A 94 0.25 7.13 18.24
N GLU A 95 -0.53 6.18 18.75
CA GLU A 95 -1.80 5.77 18.15
C GLU A 95 -2.78 6.94 17.99
N GLU A 96 -2.79 7.87 18.95
CA GLU A 96 -3.67 9.03 18.96
C GLU A 96 -3.49 9.98 17.77
N ILE A 97 -2.33 9.94 17.09
CA ILE A 97 -2.04 10.81 15.94
C ILE A 97 -2.09 10.08 14.61
N ILE A 98 -2.17 8.75 14.60
CA ILE A 98 -2.17 7.94 13.37
C ILE A 98 -3.31 8.36 12.45
N GLN A 99 -4.52 8.52 12.98
CA GLN A 99 -5.67 8.94 12.19
C GLN A 99 -5.43 10.31 11.53
N LEU A 100 -4.92 11.29 12.28
CA LEU A 100 -4.62 12.63 11.75
C LEU A 100 -3.59 12.59 10.63
N ILE A 101 -2.56 11.74 10.77
CA ILE A 101 -1.55 11.54 9.75
C ILE A 101 -2.19 10.94 8.48
N CYS A 102 -3.02 9.90 8.65
CA CYS A 102 -3.73 9.28 7.53
C CYS A 102 -4.61 10.30 6.81
N GLU A 103 -5.44 11.06 7.53
CA GLU A 103 -6.29 12.11 6.95
C GLU A 103 -5.47 13.16 6.18
N GLY A 104 -4.33 13.55 6.73
CA GLY A 104 -3.41 14.51 6.11
C GLY A 104 -2.71 13.98 4.86
N ASP A 105 -2.51 12.67 4.75
CA ASP A 105 -1.81 12.04 3.64
C ASP A 105 -2.74 11.55 2.53
N ILE A 106 -3.82 10.86 2.90
CA ILE A 106 -4.69 10.16 1.95
C ILE A 106 -6.14 10.68 1.93
N GLY A 107 -6.47 11.65 2.78
CA GLY A 107 -7.81 12.22 2.90
C GLY A 107 -8.70 11.46 3.88
N GLU A 108 -9.78 12.12 4.31
CA GLU A 108 -10.63 11.67 5.42
C GLU A 108 -11.27 10.29 5.17
N THR A 109 -11.96 10.12 4.03
CA THR A 109 -12.67 8.85 3.76
C THR A 109 -11.71 7.65 3.65
N PRO A 110 -10.63 7.70 2.86
CA PRO A 110 -9.66 6.60 2.83
C PRO A 110 -8.95 6.37 4.17
N ALA A 111 -8.76 7.42 4.98
CA ALA A 111 -8.18 7.29 6.31
C ALA A 111 -9.09 6.49 7.25
N ILE A 112 -10.40 6.75 7.25
CA ILE A 112 -11.37 5.99 8.04
C ILE A 112 -11.37 4.51 7.65
N GLU A 113 -11.38 4.21 6.35
CA GLU A 113 -11.34 2.83 5.84
C GLU A 113 -10.03 2.13 6.22
N PHE A 114 -8.90 2.82 6.11
CA PHE A 114 -7.61 2.28 6.52
C PHE A 114 -7.52 2.06 8.03
N MET A 115 -8.03 2.99 8.85
CA MET A 115 -8.10 2.80 10.31
C MET A 115 -8.99 1.63 10.69
N SER A 116 -10.10 1.44 9.99
CA SER A 116 -10.98 0.27 10.18
C SER A 116 -10.24 -1.03 9.85
N PHE A 117 -9.43 -1.05 8.78
CA PHE A 117 -8.58 -2.20 8.46
C PHE A 117 -7.52 -2.44 9.55
N LEU A 118 -6.87 -1.39 10.06
CA LEU A 118 -5.89 -1.52 11.15
C LEU A 118 -6.52 -2.08 12.43
N SER A 119 -7.78 -1.74 12.73
CA SER A 119 -8.48 -2.26 13.90
C SER A 119 -8.69 -3.77 13.85
N LEU A 120 -8.74 -4.38 12.64
CA LEU A 120 -8.85 -5.84 12.49
C LEU A 120 -7.64 -6.58 13.09
N LYS A 121 -6.52 -5.93 13.30
CA LYS A 121 -5.35 -6.53 13.95
C LYS A 121 -5.64 -6.99 15.38
N ASN A 122 -6.62 -6.41 16.04
CA ASN A 122 -7.02 -6.81 17.39
C ASN A 122 -7.79 -8.14 17.38
N ASP A 123 -8.33 -8.54 16.24
CA ASP A 123 -9.13 -9.74 16.06
C ASP A 123 -8.37 -10.85 15.32
N VAL A 124 -7.08 -10.64 14.99
CA VAL A 124 -6.27 -11.69 14.34
C VAL A 124 -6.10 -12.87 15.27
N PRO A 125 -6.05 -14.10 14.72
CA PRO A 125 -5.77 -15.30 15.49
C PRO A 125 -4.41 -15.23 16.22
N ASP A 126 -4.22 -16.09 17.19
CA ASP A 126 -2.95 -16.18 17.91
C ASP A 126 -1.80 -16.51 16.94
N LEU A 127 -0.90 -15.55 16.78
CA LEU A 127 0.19 -15.64 15.81
C LEU A 127 1.27 -16.61 16.30
N GLU A 128 1.48 -16.75 17.62
CA GLU A 128 2.45 -17.70 18.19
C GLU A 128 2.01 -19.12 17.87
N ASP A 129 0.72 -19.41 18.04
CA ASP A 129 0.16 -20.73 17.71
C ASP A 129 0.30 -21.05 16.21
N ILE A 130 0.14 -20.05 15.32
CA ILE A 130 0.31 -20.24 13.88
C ILE A 130 1.77 -20.55 13.54
N VAL A 131 2.74 -19.77 14.05
CA VAL A 131 4.16 -19.98 13.71
C VAL A 131 4.72 -21.26 14.36
N GLU A 132 4.14 -21.74 15.46
CA GLU A 132 4.45 -23.03 16.06
C GLU A 132 3.79 -24.22 15.32
N GLY A 133 2.96 -23.95 14.30
CA GLY A 133 2.32 -24.99 13.48
C GLY A 133 1.11 -25.66 14.13
N LYS A 134 0.52 -25.03 15.15
CA LYS A 134 -0.72 -25.52 15.76
C LYS A 134 -1.92 -25.36 14.81
N ASP A 135 -2.98 -26.10 15.06
CA ASP A 135 -4.21 -25.98 14.28
C ASP A 135 -5.03 -24.79 14.78
N VAL A 136 -4.98 -23.71 14.01
CA VAL A 136 -5.68 -22.45 14.28
C VAL A 136 -6.79 -22.27 13.26
N GLU A 137 -7.96 -21.80 13.70
CA GLU A 137 -9.12 -21.57 12.84
C GLU A 137 -8.83 -20.42 11.86
N VAL A 138 -9.32 -20.57 10.63
CA VAL A 138 -9.15 -19.60 9.56
C VAL A 138 -10.17 -18.47 9.73
N PRO A 139 -9.77 -17.20 9.61
CA PRO A 139 -10.71 -16.08 9.68
C PRO A 139 -11.79 -16.13 8.59
N ASP A 140 -13.02 -15.77 8.93
CA ASP A 140 -14.16 -15.79 8.01
C ASP A 140 -14.20 -14.59 7.04
N SER A 141 -13.46 -13.50 7.32
CA SER A 141 -13.50 -12.28 6.52
C SER A 141 -12.20 -12.04 5.75
N GLY A 142 -12.31 -11.61 4.49
CA GLY A 142 -11.14 -11.27 3.67
C GLY A 142 -10.26 -10.19 4.29
N GLY A 143 -10.86 -9.17 4.92
CA GLY A 143 -10.10 -8.12 5.62
C GLY A 143 -9.26 -8.68 6.77
N LEU A 144 -9.83 -9.59 7.57
CA LEU A 144 -9.11 -10.22 8.68
C LEU A 144 -8.04 -11.20 8.18
N MET A 145 -8.28 -11.92 7.07
CA MET A 145 -7.24 -12.74 6.41
C MET A 145 -6.04 -11.88 6.01
N TYR A 146 -6.26 -10.74 5.35
CA TYR A 146 -5.17 -9.82 4.99
C TYR A 146 -4.47 -9.22 6.21
N ALA A 147 -5.22 -8.83 7.25
CA ALA A 147 -4.65 -8.34 8.51
C ALA A 147 -3.77 -9.42 9.18
N THR A 148 -4.21 -10.68 9.18
CA THR A 148 -3.44 -11.82 9.70
C THR A 148 -2.13 -12.02 8.93
N VAL A 149 -2.17 -11.96 7.59
CA VAL A 149 -0.94 -12.04 6.76
C VAL A 149 0.03 -10.91 7.10
N CYS A 150 -0.46 -9.67 7.24
CA CYS A 150 0.38 -8.52 7.61
C CYS A 150 1.03 -8.71 8.98
N ALA A 151 0.28 -9.20 9.95
CA ALA A 151 0.77 -9.47 11.29
C ALA A 151 1.83 -10.60 11.29
N LEU A 152 1.60 -11.69 10.55
CA LEU A 152 2.59 -12.77 10.37
C LEU A 152 3.88 -12.26 9.72
N VAL A 153 3.81 -11.39 8.71
CA VAL A 153 5.01 -10.79 8.09
C VAL A 153 5.80 -9.98 9.12
N THR A 154 5.13 -9.29 10.03
CA THR A 154 5.80 -8.53 11.11
C THR A 154 6.52 -9.48 12.07
N VAL A 155 5.84 -10.53 12.54
CA VAL A 155 6.42 -11.54 13.43
C VAL A 155 7.63 -12.24 12.78
N LEU A 156 7.53 -12.61 11.50
CA LEU A 156 8.63 -13.24 10.76
C LEU A 156 9.84 -12.32 10.59
N LYS A 157 9.66 -11.00 10.50
CA LYS A 157 10.78 -10.04 10.45
C LYS A 157 11.55 -9.95 11.78
N GLU A 158 10.90 -10.28 12.89
CA GLU A 158 11.48 -10.26 14.23
C GLU A 158 12.02 -11.64 14.67
N ALA A 159 11.77 -12.68 13.87
CA ALA A 159 12.19 -14.04 14.15
C ALA A 159 13.74 -14.18 14.19
N SER A 160 14.23 -15.09 15.06
CA SER A 160 15.64 -15.43 15.09
C SER A 160 16.05 -16.26 13.87
N ASP A 161 17.35 -16.28 13.54
CA ASP A 161 17.89 -17.09 12.43
C ASP A 161 17.60 -18.62 12.61
N SER A 162 17.40 -19.08 13.84
CA SER A 162 17.08 -20.48 14.14
C SER A 162 15.63 -20.85 13.84
N ASP A 163 14.72 -19.92 14.05
CA ASP A 163 13.27 -20.19 14.04
C ASP A 163 12.61 -19.78 12.72
N ILE A 164 13.24 -18.88 11.98
CA ILE A 164 12.65 -18.26 10.80
C ILE A 164 12.19 -19.26 9.73
N THR A 165 12.92 -20.36 9.56
CA THR A 165 12.57 -21.36 8.53
C THR A 165 11.30 -22.10 8.89
N ASP A 166 11.21 -22.61 10.12
CA ASP A 166 10.02 -23.35 10.59
C ASP A 166 8.80 -22.43 10.70
N TRP A 167 8.99 -21.24 11.21
CA TRP A 167 7.94 -20.22 11.31
C TRP A 167 7.39 -19.80 9.95
N PHE A 168 8.28 -19.65 8.97
CA PHE A 168 7.88 -19.32 7.60
C PHE A 168 7.09 -20.48 6.96
N GLU A 169 7.57 -21.74 7.09
CA GLU A 169 6.85 -22.89 6.54
C GLU A 169 5.47 -23.08 7.17
N ASN A 170 5.35 -22.94 8.49
CA ASN A 170 4.08 -23.01 9.21
C ASN A 170 3.13 -21.89 8.81
N SER A 171 3.63 -20.65 8.70
CA SER A 171 2.85 -19.50 8.25
C SER A 171 2.32 -19.71 6.84
N VAL A 172 3.15 -20.19 5.92
CA VAL A 172 2.73 -20.49 4.53
C VAL A 172 1.69 -21.62 4.51
N ALA A 173 1.86 -22.66 5.34
CA ALA A 173 0.89 -23.75 5.44
C ALA A 173 -0.46 -23.26 5.96
N TYR A 174 -0.46 -22.34 6.91
CA TYR A 174 -1.68 -21.71 7.42
C TYR A 174 -2.38 -20.84 6.36
N ILE A 175 -1.62 -19.95 5.70
CA ILE A 175 -2.17 -19.05 4.65
C ILE A 175 -2.76 -19.84 3.47
N LYS A 176 -2.24 -21.02 3.16
CA LYS A 176 -2.81 -21.88 2.11
C LYS A 176 -4.20 -22.45 2.44
N LYS A 177 -4.68 -22.30 3.68
CA LYS A 177 -6.03 -22.68 4.07
C LYS A 177 -7.07 -21.59 3.70
N PHE A 178 -6.62 -20.35 3.35
CA PHE A 178 -7.45 -19.22 2.87
C PHE A 178 -7.87 -19.48 1.43
#